data_a6194d40e7790a23aef92211e050a46b
#
_entry.id   a6194d40e7790a23aef92211e050a46b
#
_cell.length_a   1.000
_cell.length_b   1.000
_cell.length_c   1.000
_cell.angle_alpha   90.00
_cell.angle_beta   90.00
_cell.angle_gamma   90.00
#
_symmetry.space_group_name_H-M   'P 1'
#
loop_
_entity.id
_entity.type
_entity.pdbx_description
1 polymer ?
#
loop_
_entity_poly.entity_id
_entity_poly.type
_entity_poly.pdbx_seq_one_letter_code
_entity_poly.pdbx_strand_id
1 'polypeptide(L)'
;RHILITHQDTDHVGAVEADSPGLFRSAKLYIGEIENRYLTGEVRRKVIYHLYKLPQVAINNEKVLLHDGETFEIDGIKIECFLVPGHTWGHMVYLIDDKYLFTGDTIWFGADGGYSFISSLAESNKLAVKSLAALEQKLQSRDLHPLFLTGHTGWTDNFEFAFAHKDKLCSPFKKRVPDPTAPYDAYDESDDTEEVARAGYL
;
A
#
# COMPACT_ATOMS: atom_id res chain seq x y z
N ARG A 1 1.82 -19.20 -13.13
CA ARG A 1 1.02 -18.03 -12.76
C ARG A 1 1.69 -17.32 -11.61
N HIS A 2 1.67 -15.98 -11.63
CA HIS A 2 2.33 -15.13 -10.67
C HIS A 2 1.34 -14.07 -10.19
N ILE A 3 1.34 -13.74 -8.91
CA ILE A 3 0.49 -12.73 -8.30
C ILE A 3 1.37 -11.85 -7.42
N LEU A 4 1.31 -10.54 -7.66
CA LEU A 4 1.94 -9.52 -6.85
C LEU A 4 0.91 -9.00 -5.84
N ILE A 5 1.24 -9.03 -4.57
CA ILE A 5 0.35 -8.59 -3.48
C ILE A 5 0.91 -7.31 -2.89
N THR A 6 0.14 -6.24 -2.96
CA THR A 6 0.53 -4.95 -2.38
C THR A 6 0.48 -5.00 -0.86
N HIS A 7 -0.60 -5.54 -0.29
CA HIS A 7 -0.77 -5.70 1.15
C HIS A 7 -1.81 -6.79 1.46
N GLN A 8 -1.97 -7.14 2.73
CA GLN A 8 -2.70 -8.33 3.18
C GLN A 8 -4.20 -8.09 3.46
N ASP A 9 -4.75 -6.90 3.28
CA ASP A 9 -6.17 -6.65 3.58
C ASP A 9 -7.05 -7.55 2.71
N THR A 10 -8.18 -7.99 3.27
CA THR A 10 -9.00 -9.10 2.71
C THR A 10 -9.51 -8.83 1.30
N ASP A 11 -9.75 -7.60 0.94
CA ASP A 11 -10.17 -7.17 -0.40
C ASP A 11 -9.05 -7.21 -1.44
N HIS A 12 -7.78 -7.33 -1.00
CA HIS A 12 -6.61 -7.48 -1.86
C HIS A 12 -6.08 -8.92 -1.95
N VAL A 13 -6.31 -9.74 -0.93
CA VAL A 13 -5.83 -11.13 -0.90
C VAL A 13 -6.94 -12.19 -0.94
N GLY A 14 -8.21 -11.80 -0.84
CA GLY A 14 -9.33 -12.75 -0.79
C GLY A 14 -9.41 -13.72 -1.96
N ALA A 15 -8.95 -13.32 -3.15
CA ALA A 15 -8.91 -14.20 -4.32
C ALA A 15 -7.92 -15.37 -4.20
N VAL A 16 -6.93 -15.28 -3.31
CA VAL A 16 -5.91 -16.32 -3.05
C VAL A 16 -6.08 -16.97 -1.69
N GLU A 17 -7.14 -16.65 -0.97
CA GLU A 17 -7.46 -17.30 0.30
C GLU A 17 -7.55 -18.82 0.14
N ALA A 18 -7.16 -19.56 1.18
CA ALA A 18 -7.04 -21.02 1.13
C ALA A 18 -8.30 -21.75 0.70
N ASP A 19 -9.48 -21.18 1.01
CA ASP A 19 -10.80 -21.74 0.68
C ASP A 19 -11.35 -21.26 -0.67
N SER A 20 -10.65 -20.35 -1.35
CA SER A 20 -11.07 -19.88 -2.68
C SER A 20 -10.99 -20.98 -3.72
N PRO A 21 -11.97 -21.10 -4.64
CA PRO A 21 -11.96 -22.12 -5.65
C PRO A 21 -10.84 -21.91 -6.69
N GLY A 22 -9.90 -22.77 -6.67
CA GLY A 22 -9.06 -23.31 -7.71
C GLY A 22 -8.16 -22.43 -8.58
N LEU A 23 -8.58 -21.29 -9.07
CA LEU A 23 -7.86 -20.60 -10.16
C LEU A 23 -6.47 -20.11 -9.74
N PHE A 24 -6.33 -19.65 -8.50
CA PHE A 24 -5.09 -19.07 -7.98
C PHE A 24 -4.32 -19.97 -7.02
N ARG A 25 -4.80 -21.18 -6.72
CA ARG A 25 -4.17 -22.10 -5.76
C ARG A 25 -2.72 -22.46 -6.06
N SER A 26 -2.36 -22.54 -7.34
CA SER A 26 -1.01 -22.87 -7.80
C SER A 26 -0.19 -21.65 -8.22
N ALA A 27 -0.71 -20.44 -8.00
CA ALA A 27 0.03 -19.24 -8.30
C ALA A 27 1.13 -19.03 -7.28
N LYS A 28 2.30 -18.60 -7.75
CA LYS A 28 3.39 -18.13 -6.90
C LYS A 28 3.11 -16.69 -6.50
N LEU A 29 3.11 -16.42 -5.20
CA LEU A 29 2.82 -15.09 -4.66
C LEU A 29 4.11 -14.33 -4.39
N TYR A 30 4.12 -13.07 -4.74
CA TYR A 30 5.17 -12.12 -4.44
C TYR A 30 4.60 -11.09 -3.47
N ILE A 31 5.16 -10.99 -2.29
CA ILE A 31 4.65 -10.16 -1.19
C ILE A 31 5.82 -9.59 -0.38
N GLY A 32 5.68 -8.38 0.13
CA GLY A 32 6.67 -7.80 1.04
C GLY A 32 6.92 -8.70 2.26
N GLU A 33 8.18 -8.85 2.67
CA GLU A 33 8.54 -9.67 3.84
C GLU A 33 7.78 -9.20 5.09
N ILE A 34 7.72 -7.88 5.32
CA ILE A 34 6.99 -7.30 6.44
C ILE A 34 5.50 -7.62 6.33
N GLU A 35 4.94 -7.51 5.13
CA GLU A 35 3.53 -7.78 4.89
C GLU A 35 3.16 -9.25 5.13
N ASN A 36 4.07 -10.17 4.79
CA ASN A 36 3.88 -11.58 5.07
C ASN A 36 3.72 -11.90 6.57
N ARG A 37 4.26 -11.08 7.48
CA ARG A 37 4.13 -11.26 8.93
C ARG A 37 2.67 -11.14 9.42
N TYR A 38 1.83 -10.40 8.70
CA TYR A 38 0.38 -10.39 8.95
C TYR A 38 -0.25 -11.72 8.53
N LEU A 39 0.13 -12.25 7.37
CA LEU A 39 -0.41 -13.54 6.88
C LEU A 39 0.01 -14.72 7.75
N THR A 40 1.19 -14.67 8.37
CA THR A 40 1.64 -15.70 9.32
C THR A 40 1.05 -15.54 10.72
N GLY A 41 0.38 -14.42 10.99
CA GLY A 41 -0.19 -14.11 12.31
C GLY A 41 0.83 -13.60 13.33
N GLU A 42 2.06 -13.35 12.91
CA GLU A 42 3.09 -12.75 13.76
C GLU A 42 2.73 -11.33 14.17
N VAL A 43 2.14 -10.57 13.23
CA VAL A 43 1.61 -9.22 13.46
C VAL A 43 0.11 -9.21 13.19
N ARG A 44 -0.62 -8.34 13.87
CA ARG A 44 -2.05 -8.16 13.69
C ARG A 44 -2.36 -6.82 13.04
N ARG A 45 -3.07 -6.85 11.94
CA ARG A 45 -3.59 -5.66 11.26
C ARG A 45 -4.58 -4.91 12.15
N LYS A 46 -4.33 -3.64 12.40
CA LYS A 46 -5.18 -2.77 13.22
C LYS A 46 -5.63 -1.57 12.38
N VAL A 47 -6.89 -1.25 12.49
CA VAL A 47 -7.53 -0.14 11.78
C VAL A 47 -8.39 0.69 12.73
N ILE A 48 -8.94 1.81 12.24
CA ILE A 48 -9.77 2.73 13.02
C ILE A 48 -9.01 3.16 14.28
N TYR A 49 -7.85 3.81 14.06
CA TYR A 49 -6.97 4.30 15.13
C TYR A 49 -6.58 3.20 16.14
N HIS A 50 -6.21 2.02 15.62
CA HIS A 50 -5.80 0.83 16.39
C HIS A 50 -6.89 0.20 17.28
N LEU A 51 -8.15 0.64 17.15
CA LEU A 51 -9.25 0.11 17.95
C LEU A 51 -9.83 -1.20 17.39
N TYR A 52 -9.65 -1.45 16.09
CA TYR A 52 -10.23 -2.62 15.41
C TYR A 52 -9.14 -3.50 14.80
N LYS A 53 -9.28 -4.82 15.00
CA LYS A 53 -8.38 -5.82 14.39
C LYS A 53 -9.09 -6.46 13.20
N LEU A 54 -8.46 -6.42 12.04
CA LEU A 54 -8.97 -7.13 10.88
C LEU A 54 -8.73 -8.64 10.99
N PRO A 55 -9.61 -9.47 10.39
CA PRO A 55 -9.40 -10.90 10.31
C PRO A 55 -8.14 -11.22 9.50
N GLN A 56 -7.45 -12.26 9.91
CA GLN A 56 -6.29 -12.79 9.20
C GLN A 56 -6.77 -13.70 8.07
N VAL A 57 -6.18 -13.54 6.90
CA VAL A 57 -6.45 -14.40 5.73
C VAL A 57 -5.43 -15.53 5.69
N ALA A 58 -5.90 -16.77 5.54
CA ALA A 58 -5.03 -17.94 5.41
C ALA A 58 -4.64 -18.15 3.93
N ILE A 59 -3.35 -18.18 3.64
CA ILE A 59 -2.81 -18.37 2.29
C ILE A 59 -1.78 -19.49 2.31
N ASN A 60 -2.02 -20.52 1.48
CA ASN A 60 -1.18 -21.71 1.39
C ASN A 60 -0.23 -21.72 0.17
N ASN A 61 -0.30 -20.73 -0.69
CA ASN A 61 0.55 -20.62 -1.87
C ASN A 61 2.03 -20.50 -1.52
N GLU A 62 2.90 -20.96 -2.42
CA GLU A 62 4.33 -20.64 -2.38
C GLU A 62 4.51 -19.12 -2.42
N LYS A 63 5.36 -18.57 -1.55
CA LYS A 63 5.61 -17.15 -1.43
C LYS A 63 7.06 -16.81 -1.74
N VAL A 64 7.26 -15.72 -2.47
CA VAL A 64 8.53 -15.00 -2.61
C VAL A 64 8.42 -13.75 -1.76
N LEU A 65 9.32 -13.61 -0.80
CA LEU A 65 9.39 -12.45 0.07
C LEU A 65 10.23 -11.37 -0.59
N LEU A 66 9.67 -10.17 -0.67
CA LEU A 66 10.26 -9.02 -1.35
C LEU A 66 10.71 -7.96 -0.36
N HIS A 67 11.77 -7.24 -0.72
CA HIS A 67 12.32 -6.13 0.04
C HIS A 67 12.26 -4.82 -0.76
N ASP A 68 12.43 -3.68 -0.08
CA ASP A 68 12.44 -2.37 -0.74
C ASP A 68 13.57 -2.29 -1.77
N GLY A 69 13.24 -1.77 -2.96
CA GLY A 69 14.18 -1.54 -4.05
C GLY A 69 14.58 -2.80 -4.83
N GLU A 70 14.02 -3.97 -4.52
CA GLU A 70 14.28 -5.16 -5.33
C GLU A 70 13.74 -5.01 -6.75
N THR A 71 14.50 -5.54 -7.70
CA THR A 71 14.11 -5.63 -9.11
C THR A 71 14.26 -7.08 -9.56
N PHE A 72 13.24 -7.60 -10.22
CA PHE A 72 13.24 -8.96 -10.78
C PHE A 72 12.43 -9.01 -12.08
N GLU A 73 12.49 -10.14 -12.76
CA GLU A 73 11.74 -10.36 -14.00
C GLU A 73 10.81 -11.59 -13.87
N ILE A 74 9.64 -11.47 -14.44
CA ILE A 74 8.69 -12.58 -14.64
C ILE A 74 8.33 -12.62 -16.13
N ASP A 75 8.68 -13.71 -16.80
CA ASP A 75 8.39 -13.91 -18.22
C ASP A 75 8.85 -12.75 -19.13
N GLY A 76 10.00 -12.13 -18.80
CA GLY A 76 10.57 -11.00 -19.52
C GLY A 76 9.97 -9.63 -19.14
N ILE A 77 9.06 -9.58 -18.18
CA ILE A 77 8.48 -8.35 -17.64
C ILE A 77 9.30 -7.90 -16.44
N LYS A 78 9.86 -6.70 -16.49
CA LYS A 78 10.61 -6.09 -15.39
C LYS A 78 9.65 -5.60 -14.31
N ILE A 79 9.95 -5.94 -13.05
CA ILE A 79 9.19 -5.52 -11.88
C ILE A 79 10.15 -4.92 -10.86
N GLU A 80 9.88 -3.72 -10.42
CA GLU A 80 10.59 -3.07 -9.31
C GLU A 80 9.65 -2.84 -8.15
N CYS A 81 10.11 -3.10 -6.93
CA CYS A 81 9.33 -3.03 -5.71
C CYS A 81 9.74 -1.81 -4.89
N PHE A 82 8.75 -1.10 -4.35
CA PHE A 82 8.95 -0.05 -3.37
C PHE A 82 8.17 -0.36 -2.11
N LEU A 83 8.83 -0.32 -0.96
CA LEU A 83 8.17 -0.32 0.33
C LEU A 83 7.61 1.08 0.60
N VAL A 84 6.29 1.20 0.69
CA VAL A 84 5.58 2.47 0.92
C VAL A 84 4.66 2.29 2.14
N PRO A 85 5.23 2.25 3.36
CA PRO A 85 4.49 1.95 4.57
C PRO A 85 3.60 3.11 4.99
N GLY A 86 2.53 2.77 5.71
CA GLY A 86 1.57 3.73 6.27
C GLY A 86 0.16 3.18 6.30
N HIS A 87 -0.40 2.78 5.17
CA HIS A 87 -1.65 2.02 5.15
C HIS A 87 -1.50 0.70 5.92
N THR A 88 -0.49 -0.09 5.56
CA THR A 88 0.11 -1.13 6.40
C THR A 88 1.60 -0.87 6.56
N TRP A 89 2.26 -1.51 7.53
CA TRP A 89 3.72 -1.38 7.71
C TRP A 89 4.53 -1.96 6.57
N GLY A 90 3.99 -2.96 5.89
CA GLY A 90 4.68 -3.70 4.82
C GLY A 90 4.16 -3.41 3.43
N HIS A 91 3.33 -2.36 3.24
CA HIS A 91 2.69 -2.09 1.96
C HIS A 91 3.72 -1.92 0.83
N MET A 92 3.54 -2.72 -0.23
CA MET A 92 4.39 -2.69 -1.42
C MET A 92 3.69 -2.00 -2.59
N VAL A 93 4.47 -1.25 -3.35
CA VAL A 93 4.09 -0.66 -4.63
C VAL A 93 4.94 -1.29 -5.71
N TYR A 94 4.37 -1.59 -6.87
CA TYR A 94 5.07 -2.27 -7.97
C TYR A 94 5.11 -1.41 -9.21
N LEU A 95 6.33 -1.13 -9.70
CA LEU A 95 6.56 -0.50 -10.99
C LEU A 95 6.88 -1.57 -12.02
N ILE A 96 6.04 -1.66 -13.05
CA ILE A 96 6.15 -2.68 -14.11
C ILE A 96 6.61 -2.01 -15.41
N ASP A 97 7.73 -2.50 -15.97
CA ASP A 97 8.35 -2.02 -17.22
C ASP A 97 8.57 -0.49 -17.25
N ASP A 98 8.79 0.14 -16.09
CA ASP A 98 8.89 1.59 -15.94
C ASP A 98 7.65 2.38 -16.44
N LYS A 99 6.52 1.69 -16.69
CA LYS A 99 5.31 2.24 -17.32
C LYS A 99 4.06 2.20 -16.44
N TYR A 100 3.92 1.18 -15.59
CA TYR A 100 2.71 0.96 -14.80
C TYR A 100 3.06 0.90 -13.34
N LEU A 101 2.47 1.79 -12.54
CA LEU A 101 2.68 1.83 -11.09
C LEU A 101 1.42 1.35 -10.37
N PHE A 102 1.47 0.15 -9.82
CA PHE A 102 0.40 -0.41 -8.98
C PHE A 102 0.61 0.04 -7.55
N THR A 103 -0.19 1.00 -7.11
CA THR A 103 -0.01 1.67 -5.83
C THR A 103 -0.76 1.01 -4.68
N GLY A 104 -1.67 0.04 -4.96
CA GLY A 104 -2.56 -0.47 -3.93
C GLY A 104 -3.26 0.67 -3.20
N ASP A 105 -3.17 0.66 -1.88
CA ASP A 105 -3.84 1.58 -0.97
C ASP A 105 -2.93 2.69 -0.42
N THR A 106 -1.89 3.05 -1.16
CA THR A 106 -1.05 4.21 -0.79
C THR A 106 -1.60 5.53 -1.33
N ILE A 107 -2.40 5.48 -2.41
CA ILE A 107 -3.00 6.66 -3.03
C ILE A 107 -4.52 6.47 -3.13
N TRP A 108 -5.24 7.51 -2.76
CA TRP A 108 -6.68 7.65 -2.97
C TRP A 108 -6.95 8.84 -3.88
N PHE A 109 -7.56 8.64 -5.03
CA PHE A 109 -7.94 9.73 -5.93
C PHE A 109 -9.27 10.35 -5.50
N GLY A 110 -9.23 11.64 -5.18
CA GLY A 110 -10.39 12.52 -5.12
C GLY A 110 -10.69 13.15 -6.49
N ALA A 111 -11.66 14.04 -6.54
CA ALA A 111 -11.99 14.78 -7.76
C ALA A 111 -10.88 15.78 -8.17
N ASP A 112 -10.07 16.21 -7.23
CA ASP A 112 -9.06 17.26 -7.33
C ASP A 112 -7.61 16.76 -7.23
N GLY A 113 -7.41 15.45 -7.11
CA GLY A 113 -6.07 14.86 -7.06
C GLY A 113 -5.94 13.67 -6.12
N GLY A 114 -4.71 13.14 -6.05
CA GLY A 114 -4.34 12.02 -5.20
C GLY A 114 -3.98 12.47 -3.78
N TYR A 115 -4.48 11.72 -2.81
CA TYR A 115 -4.26 11.86 -1.38
C TYR A 115 -3.51 10.64 -0.84
N SER A 116 -2.74 10.80 0.24
CA SER A 116 -2.37 9.66 1.07
C SER A 116 -3.63 9.02 1.61
N PHE A 117 -3.78 7.76 1.49
CA PHE A 117 -5.00 6.95 1.67
C PHE A 117 -6.01 7.45 2.74
N ILE A 118 -6.92 6.61 3.18
CA ILE A 118 -7.96 6.94 4.17
C ILE A 118 -7.39 6.83 5.58
N SER A 119 -7.44 7.92 6.36
CA SER A 119 -6.81 8.03 7.68
C SER A 119 -7.23 6.97 8.69
N SER A 120 -8.52 6.60 8.72
CA SER A 120 -9.02 5.60 9.68
C SER A 120 -8.61 4.16 9.37
N LEU A 121 -8.12 3.90 8.14
CA LEU A 121 -7.68 2.59 7.70
C LEU A 121 -6.16 2.47 7.63
N ALA A 122 -5.43 3.55 7.82
CA ALA A 122 -3.96 3.52 7.89
C ALA A 122 -3.49 3.09 9.29
N GLU A 123 -2.41 2.35 9.34
CA GLU A 123 -1.72 2.03 10.61
C GLU A 123 -0.86 3.19 11.08
N SER A 124 -0.32 4.01 10.16
CA SER A 124 0.39 5.24 10.49
C SER A 124 0.12 6.32 9.44
N ASN A 125 -0.64 7.32 9.82
CA ASN A 125 -0.94 8.48 8.97
C ASN A 125 0.32 9.28 8.63
N LYS A 126 1.19 9.49 9.61
CA LYS A 126 2.46 10.20 9.45
C LYS A 126 3.39 9.49 8.46
N LEU A 127 3.48 8.18 8.60
CA LEU A 127 4.33 7.38 7.73
C LEU A 127 3.75 7.30 6.32
N ALA A 128 2.43 7.21 6.15
CA ALA A 128 1.77 7.22 4.85
C ALA A 128 2.12 8.47 4.03
N VAL A 129 2.00 9.64 4.64
CA VAL A 129 2.36 10.92 4.02
C VAL A 129 3.86 10.97 3.68
N LYS A 130 4.72 10.58 4.61
CA LYS A 130 6.17 10.60 4.43
C LYS A 130 6.63 9.65 3.32
N SER A 131 6.13 8.43 3.31
CA SER A 131 6.52 7.43 2.33
C SER A 131 5.97 7.72 0.93
N LEU A 132 4.77 8.29 0.84
CA LEU A 132 4.22 8.73 -0.45
C LEU A 132 5.05 9.88 -1.05
N ALA A 133 5.48 10.84 -0.24
CA ALA A 133 6.38 11.91 -0.68
C ALA A 133 7.76 11.37 -1.12
N ALA A 134 8.26 10.34 -0.44
CA ALA A 134 9.51 9.69 -0.83
C ALA A 134 9.37 8.93 -2.15
N LEU A 135 8.23 8.27 -2.39
CA LEU A 135 7.94 7.60 -3.66
C LEU A 135 7.90 8.61 -4.81
N GLU A 136 7.19 9.73 -4.65
CA GLU A 136 7.18 10.81 -5.65
C GLU A 136 8.59 11.27 -6.00
N GLN A 137 9.40 11.60 -4.99
CA GLN A 137 10.78 12.05 -5.18
C GLN A 137 11.62 11.00 -5.91
N LYS A 138 11.46 9.72 -5.58
CA LYS A 138 12.16 8.60 -6.24
C LYS A 138 11.79 8.51 -7.74
N LEU A 139 10.50 8.65 -8.08
CA LEU A 139 10.06 8.65 -9.48
C LEU A 139 10.56 9.89 -10.24
N GLN A 140 10.43 11.09 -9.66
CA GLN A 140 10.91 12.34 -10.25
C GLN A 140 12.42 12.33 -10.50
N SER A 141 13.22 11.83 -9.56
CA SER A 141 14.69 11.78 -9.71
C SER A 141 15.14 10.89 -10.87
N ARG A 142 14.27 10.01 -11.36
CA ARG A 142 14.49 9.09 -12.47
C ARG A 142 13.74 9.48 -13.75
N ASP A 143 13.06 10.63 -13.76
CA ASP A 143 12.19 11.09 -14.86
C ASP A 143 11.12 10.05 -15.27
N LEU A 144 10.52 9.39 -14.28
CA LEU A 144 9.52 8.35 -14.49
C LEU A 144 8.11 8.92 -14.34
N HIS A 145 7.30 8.74 -15.39
CA HIS A 145 5.90 9.17 -15.46
C HIS A 145 4.99 7.96 -15.78
N PRO A 146 4.83 7.01 -14.85
CA PRO A 146 4.04 5.82 -15.10
C PRO A 146 2.54 6.12 -15.09
N LEU A 147 1.76 5.19 -15.64
CA LEU A 147 0.33 5.11 -15.37
C LEU A 147 0.11 4.63 -13.93
N PHE A 148 -0.51 5.44 -13.10
CA PHE A 148 -0.86 5.12 -11.71
C PHE A 148 -2.15 4.30 -11.66
N LEU A 149 -2.12 3.17 -10.99
CA LEU A 149 -3.24 2.25 -10.82
C LEU A 149 -3.45 2.02 -9.31
N THR A 150 -4.55 2.55 -8.78
CA THR A 150 -4.87 2.45 -7.34
C THR A 150 -5.75 1.25 -7.03
N GLY A 151 -5.81 0.83 -5.77
CA GLY A 151 -6.66 -0.26 -5.35
C GLY A 151 -8.16 0.00 -5.53
N HIS A 152 -8.64 1.23 -5.31
CA HIS A 152 -10.07 1.53 -5.21
C HIS A 152 -10.59 2.66 -6.09
N THR A 153 -9.73 3.59 -6.52
CA THR A 153 -10.20 4.86 -7.09
C THR A 153 -9.84 5.07 -8.57
N GLY A 154 -9.41 4.00 -9.24
CA GLY A 154 -9.12 4.02 -10.67
C GLY A 154 -7.66 4.33 -10.99
N TRP A 155 -7.44 5.07 -12.07
CA TRP A 155 -6.11 5.29 -12.63
C TRP A 155 -5.94 6.71 -13.17
N THR A 156 -4.69 7.15 -13.33
CA THR A 156 -4.32 8.39 -14.01
C THR A 156 -2.91 8.28 -14.60
N ASP A 157 -2.68 8.93 -15.72
CA ASP A 157 -1.35 9.17 -16.32
C ASP A 157 -0.78 10.56 -15.97
N ASN A 158 -1.57 11.36 -15.25
CA ASN A 158 -1.16 12.69 -14.82
C ASN A 158 -0.39 12.60 -13.49
N PHE A 159 0.92 12.84 -13.57
CA PHE A 159 1.83 12.74 -12.43
C PHE A 159 1.49 13.77 -11.33
N GLU A 160 1.25 15.04 -11.72
CA GLU A 160 0.91 16.11 -10.77
C GLU A 160 -0.42 15.82 -10.08
N PHE A 161 -1.40 15.30 -10.82
CA PHE A 161 -2.68 14.91 -10.22
C PHE A 161 -2.51 13.77 -9.21
N ALA A 162 -1.67 12.77 -9.51
CA ALA A 162 -1.46 11.62 -8.63
C ALA A 162 -0.89 12.02 -7.25
N PHE A 163 -0.12 13.09 -7.18
CA PHE A 163 0.53 13.56 -5.95
C PHE A 163 0.03 14.93 -5.46
N ALA A 164 -1.08 15.45 -6.01
CA ALA A 164 -1.55 16.82 -5.74
C ALA A 164 -1.76 17.13 -4.25
N HIS A 165 -2.18 16.14 -3.48
CA HIS A 165 -2.47 16.25 -2.06
C HIS A 165 -1.79 15.14 -1.24
N LYS A 166 -0.57 14.74 -1.64
CA LYS A 166 0.21 13.68 -0.98
C LYS A 166 0.47 13.93 0.51
N ASP A 167 0.45 15.18 0.92
CA ASP A 167 0.62 15.65 2.30
C ASP A 167 -0.67 15.61 3.13
N LYS A 168 -1.78 15.15 2.54
CA LYS A 168 -3.11 15.09 3.17
C LYS A 168 -3.68 13.70 3.08
N LEU A 169 -4.45 13.33 4.10
CA LEU A 169 -5.21 12.09 4.15
C LEU A 169 -6.67 12.31 3.76
N CYS A 170 -7.24 11.34 3.08
CA CYS A 170 -8.66 11.31 2.80
C CYS A 170 -9.45 10.98 4.06
N SER A 171 -10.43 11.82 4.42
CA SER A 171 -11.32 11.57 5.55
C SER A 171 -12.59 10.86 5.09
N PRO A 172 -12.84 9.61 5.52
CA PRO A 172 -14.03 8.85 5.11
C PRO A 172 -15.33 9.40 5.72
N PHE A 173 -15.22 10.24 6.75
CA PHE A 173 -16.38 10.72 7.52
C PHE A 173 -16.90 12.09 7.10
N LYS A 174 -16.18 12.85 6.29
CA LYS A 174 -16.53 14.24 5.98
C LYS A 174 -17.15 14.51 4.62
N LYS A 175 -17.21 13.61 3.73
CA LYS A 175 -17.87 13.61 2.40
C LYS A 175 -17.24 12.51 1.56
N ARG A 176 -17.93 12.07 0.51
CA ARG A 176 -17.38 11.18 -0.54
C ARG A 176 -16.22 11.80 -1.35
N VAL A 177 -15.84 13.02 -1.02
CA VAL A 177 -14.72 13.76 -1.60
C VAL A 177 -13.74 14.05 -0.48
N PRO A 178 -12.44 13.83 -0.64
CA PRO A 178 -11.41 14.19 0.33
C PRO A 178 -11.55 15.65 0.76
N ASP A 179 -11.40 15.92 2.05
CA ASP A 179 -11.39 17.27 2.57
C ASP A 179 -9.98 17.88 2.36
N PRO A 180 -9.81 18.79 1.38
CA PRO A 180 -8.49 19.36 1.10
C PRO A 180 -7.97 20.26 2.22
N THR A 181 -8.82 20.56 3.21
CA THR A 181 -8.46 21.43 4.34
C THR A 181 -8.20 20.66 5.62
N ALA A 182 -8.41 19.34 5.66
CA ALA A 182 -8.12 18.55 6.84
C ALA A 182 -6.59 18.55 7.06
N PRO A 183 -6.09 19.19 8.11
CA PRO A 183 -4.67 19.17 8.38
C PRO A 183 -4.25 17.76 8.78
N TYR A 184 -3.14 17.29 8.23
CA TYR A 184 -2.47 16.05 8.62
C TYR A 184 -2.21 15.99 10.14
N ASP A 185 -1.88 17.13 10.74
CA ASP A 185 -1.56 17.30 12.16
C ASP A 185 -2.77 17.13 13.12
N ALA A 186 -3.97 16.88 12.59
CA ALA A 186 -5.16 16.67 13.44
C ALA A 186 -5.21 15.28 14.10
N TYR A 187 -4.23 14.42 13.83
CA TYR A 187 -4.12 13.08 14.41
C TYR A 187 -2.96 13.05 15.39
N ASP A 188 -3.22 12.51 16.57
CA ASP A 188 -2.21 12.38 17.63
C ASP A 188 -1.06 11.48 17.15
N GLU A 189 0.10 12.10 16.97
CA GLU A 189 1.31 11.47 16.44
C GLU A 189 2.09 10.67 17.50
N SER A 190 1.65 10.65 18.74
CA SER A 190 2.48 10.21 19.87
C SER A 190 2.77 8.72 19.91
N ASP A 191 1.94 7.90 19.23
CA ASP A 191 2.06 6.43 19.32
C ASP A 191 2.76 5.75 18.14
N ASP A 192 2.75 6.36 16.95
CA ASP A 192 3.16 5.67 15.72
C ASP A 192 4.65 5.26 15.72
N THR A 193 5.53 6.12 16.22
CA THR A 193 6.98 5.87 16.18
C THR A 193 7.42 4.80 17.17
N GLU A 194 6.81 4.75 18.36
CA GLU A 194 7.11 3.74 19.37
C GLU A 194 6.57 2.35 18.97
N GLU A 195 5.40 2.30 18.32
CA GLU A 195 4.81 1.03 17.90
C GLU A 195 5.58 0.42 16.71
N VAL A 196 6.08 1.25 15.79
CA VAL A 196 6.98 0.83 14.69
C VAL A 196 8.28 0.25 15.26
N ALA A 197 8.89 0.92 16.22
CA ALA A 197 10.12 0.46 16.85
C ALA A 197 9.90 -0.85 17.65
N ARG A 198 8.78 -0.96 18.38
CA ARG A 198 8.40 -2.18 19.13
C ARG A 198 8.09 -3.35 18.22
N ALA A 199 7.56 -3.09 17.02
CA ALA A 199 7.28 -4.12 16.02
C ALA A 199 8.53 -4.57 15.24
N GLY A 200 9.69 -3.92 15.46
CA GLY A 200 10.95 -4.27 14.80
C GLY A 200 11.01 -3.89 13.32
N TYR A 201 10.34 -2.83 12.93
CA TYR A 201 10.32 -2.31 11.54
C TYR A 201 11.36 -1.19 11.29
N LEU A 202 12.07 -0.74 12.32
CA LEU A 202 13.16 0.25 12.24
C LEU A 202 14.47 -0.37 12.73
#